data_56a4050736ae907f2f3202923ac89450
#
_entry.id   56a4050736ae907f2f3202923ac89450
#
_cell.length_a   1.000
_cell.length_b   1.000
_cell.length_c   1.000
_cell.angle_alpha   90.00
_cell.angle_beta   90.00
_cell.angle_gamma   90.00
#
_symmetry.space_group_name_H-M   'P 1'
#
loop_
_entity.id
_entity.type
_entity.pdbx_description
1 polymer ?
#
loop_
_entity_poly.entity_id
_entity_poly.type
_entity_poly.pdbx_seq_one_letter_code
_entity_poly.pdbx_strand_id
1 'polypeptide(L)'
;MQEVDNAVNQSQKEIAQRYDFKGSKASIDFRRGENLLVLVADDDFKMRALFDVLQAKLIKRGVAVKNLDIGAVTPAGGDTVRRDVKLKMALDTDTSKKIVAVLKEAKLKKVQAAIQGDKVRVSSPSKDDLQGAMALLRGHDFGVELKFGNYR
;
A
#
# COMPACT_ATOMS: atom_id res chain seq x y z
N MET A 1 -3.08 -8.40 1.52
CA MET A 1 -1.83 -9.13 1.77
C MET A 1 -1.50 -10.18 0.73
N GLN A 2 -2.50 -10.88 0.23
CA GLN A 2 -2.28 -11.88 -0.81
C GLN A 2 -1.62 -11.29 -2.07
N GLU A 3 -2.06 -10.10 -2.48
CA GLU A 3 -1.50 -9.46 -3.67
C GLU A 3 -0.05 -8.99 -3.46
N VAL A 4 0.29 -8.54 -2.25
CA VAL A 4 1.66 -8.20 -1.90
C VAL A 4 2.55 -9.44 -1.95
N ASP A 5 2.07 -10.54 -1.41
CA ASP A 5 2.75 -11.83 -1.43
C ASP A 5 3.04 -12.29 -2.86
N ASN A 6 2.03 -12.20 -3.73
CA ASN A 6 2.18 -12.54 -5.15
C ASN A 6 3.21 -11.64 -5.83
N ALA A 7 3.17 -10.35 -5.55
CA ALA A 7 4.11 -9.39 -6.12
C ALA A 7 5.56 -9.69 -5.67
N VAL A 8 5.75 -10.01 -4.39
CA VAL A 8 7.06 -10.36 -3.85
C VAL A 8 7.59 -11.63 -4.51
N ASN A 9 6.75 -12.66 -4.61
CA ASN A 9 7.15 -13.92 -5.24
C ASN A 9 7.53 -13.73 -6.70
N GLN A 10 6.76 -12.93 -7.44
CA GLN A 10 7.08 -12.62 -8.85
C GLN A 10 8.36 -11.82 -8.98
N SER A 11 8.59 -10.87 -8.07
CA SER A 11 9.81 -10.07 -8.06
C SER A 11 11.03 -10.94 -7.81
N GLN A 12 10.95 -11.84 -6.83
CA GLN A 12 12.04 -12.77 -6.52
C GLN A 12 12.37 -13.67 -7.71
N LYS A 13 11.35 -14.16 -8.42
CA LYS A 13 11.55 -14.98 -9.62
C LYS A 13 12.23 -14.19 -10.73
N GLU A 14 11.79 -12.96 -10.97
CA GLU A 14 12.39 -12.12 -12.00
C GLU A 14 13.84 -11.81 -11.70
N ILE A 15 14.17 -11.47 -10.45
CA ILE A 15 15.53 -11.20 -10.02
C ILE A 15 16.42 -12.41 -10.23
N ALA A 16 15.93 -13.61 -9.89
CA ALA A 16 16.68 -14.85 -10.06
C ALA A 16 17.00 -15.15 -11.52
N GLN A 17 16.18 -14.66 -12.44
CA GLN A 17 16.33 -14.88 -13.88
C GLN A 17 17.06 -13.74 -14.60
N ARG A 18 17.14 -12.56 -13.99
CA ARG A 18 17.77 -11.40 -14.64
C ARG A 18 19.28 -11.52 -14.60
N TYR A 19 19.90 -11.25 -15.73
CA TYR A 19 21.34 -11.30 -15.89
C TYR A 19 22.06 -10.29 -15.01
N ASP A 20 21.49 -9.07 -14.88
CA ASP A 20 22.09 -7.99 -14.09
C ASP A 20 22.07 -8.27 -12.58
N PHE A 21 21.32 -9.28 -12.12
CA PHE A 21 21.31 -9.72 -10.73
C PHE A 21 22.06 -11.03 -10.50
N LYS A 22 22.69 -11.56 -11.50
CA LYS A 22 23.43 -12.81 -11.38
C LYS A 22 24.60 -12.65 -10.41
N GLY A 23 24.63 -13.48 -9.37
CA GLY A 23 25.63 -13.37 -8.32
C GLY A 23 25.41 -12.23 -7.33
N SER A 24 24.30 -11.48 -7.48
CA SER A 24 23.95 -10.37 -6.59
C SER A 24 23.44 -10.89 -5.24
N LYS A 25 23.64 -10.07 -4.19
CA LYS A 25 23.09 -10.31 -2.86
C LYS A 25 21.69 -9.74 -2.72
N ALA A 26 21.04 -9.35 -3.82
CA ALA A 26 19.71 -8.76 -3.82
C ALA A 26 18.69 -9.73 -3.24
N SER A 27 17.88 -9.26 -2.31
CA SER A 27 16.83 -10.05 -1.67
C SER A 27 15.65 -9.17 -1.26
N ILE A 28 14.49 -9.80 -1.15
CA ILE A 28 13.28 -9.19 -0.65
C ILE A 28 12.74 -10.09 0.46
N ASP A 29 12.57 -9.54 1.66
CA ASP A 29 11.99 -10.25 2.79
C ASP A 29 10.66 -9.58 3.15
N PHE A 30 9.57 -10.34 3.08
CA PHE A 30 8.24 -9.84 3.43
C PHE A 30 7.90 -10.29 4.85
N ARG A 31 7.93 -9.32 5.77
CA ARG A 31 7.56 -9.54 7.18
C ARG A 31 6.09 -9.20 7.36
N ARG A 32 5.23 -10.18 7.17
CA ARG A 32 3.78 -10.00 7.18
C ARG A 32 3.24 -9.44 8.47
N GLY A 33 3.72 -9.93 9.61
CA GLY A 33 3.26 -9.48 10.92
C GLY A 33 3.58 -8.02 11.20
N GLU A 34 4.55 -7.45 10.50
CA GLU A 34 4.98 -6.08 10.66
C GLU A 34 4.52 -5.18 9.50
N ASN A 35 3.85 -5.74 8.49
CA ASN A 35 3.50 -5.06 7.24
C ASN A 35 4.72 -4.38 6.62
N LEU A 36 5.83 -5.11 6.55
CA LEU A 36 7.12 -4.56 6.18
C LEU A 36 7.78 -5.40 5.10
N LEU A 37 8.31 -4.70 4.08
CA LEU A 37 9.18 -5.29 3.08
C LEU A 37 10.60 -4.81 3.33
N VAL A 38 11.54 -5.74 3.48
CA VAL A 38 12.95 -5.42 3.66
C VAL A 38 13.69 -5.78 2.38
N LEU A 39 14.29 -4.77 1.76
CA LEU A 39 15.05 -4.93 0.53
C LEU A 39 16.54 -4.83 0.86
N VAL A 40 17.34 -5.77 0.36
CA VAL A 40 18.80 -5.75 0.50
C VAL A 40 19.40 -5.89 -0.90
N ALA A 41 20.41 -5.10 -1.19
CA ALA A 41 21.10 -5.16 -2.47
C ALA A 41 22.59 -4.86 -2.29
N ASP A 42 23.40 -5.09 -3.33
CA ASP A 42 24.85 -4.91 -3.26
C ASP A 42 25.25 -3.44 -3.11
N ASP A 43 24.51 -2.54 -3.76
CA ASP A 43 24.78 -1.11 -3.77
C ASP A 43 23.51 -0.32 -4.11
N ASP A 44 23.62 1.02 -4.16
CA ASP A 44 22.49 1.88 -4.48
C ASP A 44 21.94 1.62 -5.88
N PHE A 45 22.80 1.34 -6.84
CA PHE A 45 22.38 1.05 -8.21
C PHE A 45 21.53 -0.22 -8.27
N LYS A 46 21.99 -1.28 -7.62
CA LYS A 46 21.24 -2.56 -7.55
C LYS A 46 19.96 -2.40 -6.74
N MET A 47 19.99 -1.58 -5.67
CA MET A 47 18.80 -1.30 -4.87
C MET A 47 17.74 -0.60 -5.72
N ARG A 48 18.13 0.36 -6.55
CA ARG A 48 17.19 1.05 -7.44
C ARG A 48 16.54 0.08 -8.40
N ALA A 49 17.35 -0.79 -9.03
CA ALA A 49 16.83 -1.81 -9.94
C ALA A 49 15.91 -2.80 -9.24
N LEU A 50 16.29 -3.25 -8.05
CA LEU A 50 15.47 -4.16 -7.22
C LEU A 50 14.13 -3.52 -6.87
N PHE A 51 14.16 -2.26 -6.42
CA PHE A 51 12.95 -1.53 -6.06
C PHE A 51 12.04 -1.33 -7.27
N ASP A 52 12.60 -0.99 -8.43
CA ASP A 52 11.80 -0.82 -9.66
C ASP A 52 11.06 -2.09 -10.04
N VAL A 53 11.71 -3.25 -9.92
CA VAL A 53 11.06 -4.55 -10.15
C VAL A 53 9.91 -4.76 -9.18
N LEU A 54 10.16 -4.56 -7.88
CA LEU A 54 9.14 -4.75 -6.85
C LEU A 54 7.96 -3.79 -7.05
N GLN A 55 8.25 -2.51 -7.28
CA GLN A 55 7.22 -1.50 -7.48
C GLN A 55 6.32 -1.83 -8.68
N ALA A 56 6.93 -2.25 -9.80
CA ALA A 56 6.18 -2.62 -10.99
C ALA A 56 5.24 -3.80 -10.71
N LYS A 57 5.71 -4.80 -9.96
CA LYS A 57 4.88 -5.97 -9.63
C LYS A 57 3.76 -5.59 -8.67
N LEU A 58 4.03 -4.73 -7.69
CA LEU A 58 3.01 -4.25 -6.75
C LEU A 58 1.91 -3.48 -7.49
N ILE A 59 2.28 -2.57 -8.37
CA ILE A 59 1.32 -1.80 -9.17
C ILE A 59 0.47 -2.74 -10.04
N LYS A 60 1.10 -3.69 -10.69
CA LYS A 60 0.40 -4.67 -11.53
C LYS A 60 -0.62 -5.49 -10.74
N ARG A 61 -0.37 -5.71 -9.45
CA ARG A 61 -1.27 -6.45 -8.56
C ARG A 61 -2.27 -5.55 -7.86
N GLY A 62 -2.36 -4.28 -8.23
CA GLY A 62 -3.35 -3.36 -7.68
C GLY A 62 -2.95 -2.71 -6.37
N VAL A 63 -1.69 -2.82 -5.97
CA VAL A 63 -1.19 -2.14 -4.77
C VAL A 63 -0.68 -0.77 -5.17
N ALA A 64 -1.34 0.28 -4.68
CA ALA A 64 -1.00 1.65 -5.06
C ALA A 64 0.27 2.14 -4.35
N VAL A 65 1.07 2.95 -5.04
CA VAL A 65 2.28 3.54 -4.48
C VAL A 65 1.99 4.39 -3.25
N LYS A 66 0.83 5.06 -3.19
CA LYS A 66 0.39 5.83 -2.01
C LYS A 66 0.31 4.98 -0.75
N ASN A 67 0.12 3.68 -0.89
CA ASN A 67 0.03 2.75 0.24
C ASN A 67 1.40 2.23 0.68
N LEU A 68 2.47 2.75 0.10
CA LEU A 68 3.83 2.39 0.45
C LEU A 68 4.52 3.55 1.15
N ASP A 69 5.12 3.28 2.31
CA ASP A 69 6.01 4.22 3.00
C ASP A 69 7.44 3.77 2.72
N ILE A 70 8.08 4.44 1.77
CA ILE A 70 9.38 4.04 1.24
C ILE A 70 10.47 4.69 2.07
N GLY A 71 11.24 3.88 2.79
CA GLY A 71 12.34 4.37 3.61
C GLY A 71 13.58 4.70 2.80
N ALA A 72 14.52 5.36 3.45
CA ALA A 72 15.81 5.69 2.83
C ALA A 72 16.67 4.44 2.69
N VAL A 73 17.61 4.48 1.73
CA VAL A 73 18.63 3.44 1.57
C VAL A 73 19.70 3.66 2.61
N THR A 74 19.99 2.64 3.41
CA THR A 74 21.00 2.70 4.48
C THR A 74 22.00 1.58 4.32
N PRO A 75 23.24 1.76 4.84
CA PRO A 75 24.22 0.67 4.84
C PRO A 75 23.73 -0.52 5.65
N ALA A 76 24.04 -1.73 5.16
CA ALA A 76 23.75 -2.98 5.84
C ALA A 76 25.05 -3.80 5.95
N GLY A 77 25.02 -4.89 6.68
CA GLY A 77 26.18 -5.75 6.84
C GLY A 77 26.68 -6.36 5.53
N GLY A 78 27.98 -6.71 5.45
CA GLY A 78 28.55 -7.37 4.29
C GLY A 78 28.64 -6.52 3.03
N ASP A 79 28.88 -5.23 3.18
CA ASP A 79 28.99 -4.27 2.07
C ASP A 79 27.71 -4.18 1.23
N THR A 80 26.56 -4.40 1.86
CA THR A 80 25.25 -4.27 1.21
C THR A 80 24.54 -3.02 1.68
N VAL A 81 23.43 -2.70 1.03
CA VAL A 81 22.51 -1.61 1.45
C VAL A 81 21.13 -2.19 1.69
N ARG A 82 20.37 -1.51 2.54
CA ARG A 82 19.03 -1.94 2.95
C ARG A 82 18.03 -0.80 2.77
N ARG A 83 16.82 -1.14 2.34
CA ARG A 83 15.68 -0.23 2.31
C ARG A 83 14.47 -0.93 2.89
N ASP A 84 13.80 -0.27 3.82
CA ASP A 84 12.54 -0.75 4.39
C ASP A 84 11.38 -0.06 3.70
N VAL A 85 10.36 -0.84 3.33
CA VAL A 85 9.12 -0.32 2.73
C VAL A 85 7.97 -0.79 3.61
N LYS A 86 7.33 0.15 4.30
CA LYS A 86 6.15 -0.15 5.11
C LYS A 86 4.90 -0.15 4.25
N LEU A 87 4.00 -1.09 4.54
CA LEU A 87 2.73 -1.21 3.83
C LEU A 87 1.63 -0.57 4.64
N LYS A 88 0.97 0.43 4.05
CA LYS A 88 -0.20 1.08 4.65
C LYS A 88 -1.46 0.38 4.15
N MET A 89 -1.65 -0.87 4.55
CA MET A 89 -2.73 -1.71 4.05
C MET A 89 -4.06 -1.49 4.75
N ALA A 90 -4.03 -0.84 5.91
CA ALA A 90 -5.22 -0.57 6.71
C ALA A 90 -5.33 0.92 6.97
N LEU A 91 -6.56 1.39 7.19
CA LEU A 91 -6.78 2.78 7.59
C LEU A 91 -6.37 2.94 9.05
N ASP A 92 -5.53 3.92 9.35
CA ASP A 92 -5.24 4.26 10.74
C ASP A 92 -6.42 5.03 11.35
N THR A 93 -6.38 5.19 12.68
CA THR A 93 -7.47 5.83 13.40
C THR A 93 -7.67 7.28 12.94
N ASP A 94 -6.59 8.00 12.69
CA ASP A 94 -6.67 9.40 12.27
C ASP A 94 -7.29 9.53 10.88
N THR A 95 -6.89 8.68 9.93
CA THR A 95 -7.48 8.66 8.59
C THR A 95 -8.96 8.32 8.64
N SER A 96 -9.35 7.32 9.44
CA SER A 96 -10.74 6.93 9.61
C SER A 96 -11.58 8.08 10.17
N LYS A 97 -11.06 8.81 11.15
CA LYS A 97 -11.74 9.99 11.71
C LYS A 97 -11.91 11.09 10.68
N LYS A 98 -10.90 11.32 9.83
CA LYS A 98 -10.98 12.31 8.75
C LYS A 98 -12.07 11.94 7.74
N ILE A 99 -12.18 10.68 7.38
CA ILE A 99 -13.22 10.20 6.46
C ILE A 99 -14.60 10.47 7.04
N VAL A 100 -14.81 10.12 8.31
CA VAL A 100 -16.08 10.35 8.99
C VAL A 100 -16.40 11.84 9.05
N ALA A 101 -15.43 12.69 9.37
CA ALA A 101 -15.60 14.14 9.44
C ALA A 101 -15.99 14.74 8.09
N VAL A 102 -15.33 14.32 7.01
CA VAL A 102 -15.65 14.77 5.65
C VAL A 102 -17.09 14.44 5.29
N LEU A 103 -17.55 13.23 5.62
CA LEU A 103 -18.92 12.80 5.34
C LEU A 103 -19.94 13.61 6.16
N LYS A 104 -19.63 13.92 7.41
CA LYS A 104 -20.49 14.74 8.26
C LYS A 104 -20.62 16.19 7.77
N GLU A 105 -19.49 16.77 7.35
CA GLU A 105 -19.46 18.14 6.82
C GLU A 105 -20.25 18.28 5.53
N ALA A 106 -20.32 17.22 4.74
CA ALA A 106 -21.08 17.21 3.49
C ALA A 106 -22.58 17.23 3.69
N LYS A 107 -23.06 17.07 4.92
CA LYS A 107 -24.49 17.09 5.31
C LYS A 107 -25.36 16.12 4.51
N LEU A 108 -24.83 14.95 4.24
CA LEU A 108 -25.56 13.88 3.58
C LEU A 108 -26.47 13.21 4.61
N LYS A 109 -27.74 13.62 4.63
CA LYS A 109 -28.69 13.31 5.72
C LYS A 109 -28.93 11.83 5.96
N LYS A 110 -28.85 11.02 4.91
CA LYS A 110 -29.15 9.58 5.00
C LYS A 110 -27.91 8.70 4.99
N VAL A 111 -26.73 9.31 5.03
CA VAL A 111 -25.48 8.57 5.01
C VAL A 111 -24.98 8.44 6.45
N GLN A 112 -24.66 7.21 6.83
CA GLN A 112 -24.09 6.89 8.13
C GLN A 112 -22.69 6.31 7.92
N ALA A 113 -21.76 6.72 8.76
CA ALA A 113 -20.38 6.23 8.71
C ALA A 113 -19.99 5.72 10.09
N ALA A 114 -19.40 4.53 10.13
CA ALA A 114 -18.94 3.91 11.35
C ALA A 114 -17.55 3.34 11.17
N ILE A 115 -16.68 3.55 12.15
CA ILE A 115 -15.33 3.00 12.15
C ILE A 115 -15.41 1.57 12.68
N GLN A 116 -14.93 0.61 11.87
CA GLN A 116 -14.90 -0.81 12.24
C GLN A 116 -13.48 -1.33 12.04
N GLY A 117 -12.70 -1.35 13.12
CA GLY A 117 -11.31 -1.78 13.08
C GLY A 117 -10.48 -0.92 12.13
N ASP A 118 -10.01 -1.51 11.05
CA ASP A 118 -9.18 -0.86 10.03
C ASP A 118 -9.99 -0.34 8.83
N LYS A 119 -11.32 -0.32 8.95
CA LYS A 119 -12.22 0.04 7.86
C LYS A 119 -13.23 1.07 8.32
N VAL A 120 -13.76 1.84 7.37
CA VAL A 120 -14.90 2.72 7.61
C VAL A 120 -16.07 2.16 6.81
N ARG A 121 -17.15 1.84 7.52
CA ARG A 121 -18.39 1.38 6.90
C ARG A 121 -19.28 2.59 6.66
N VAL A 122 -19.65 2.81 5.40
CA VAL A 122 -20.58 3.87 5.00
C VAL A 122 -21.85 3.21 4.51
N SER A 123 -22.98 3.60 5.07
CA SER A 123 -24.28 3.04 4.71
C SER A 123 -25.31 4.12 4.46
N SER A 124 -26.25 3.82 3.56
CA SER A 124 -27.37 4.71 3.27
C SER A 124 -28.50 3.90 2.64
N PRO A 125 -29.78 4.21 2.93
CA PRO A 125 -30.89 3.60 2.23
C PRO A 125 -31.00 4.09 0.78
N SER A 126 -30.35 5.20 0.43
CA SER A 126 -30.37 5.76 -0.92
C SER A 126 -29.05 5.45 -1.64
N LYS A 127 -29.15 4.81 -2.81
CA LYS A 127 -27.98 4.54 -3.65
C LYS A 127 -27.32 5.83 -4.14
N ASP A 128 -28.13 6.85 -4.44
CA ASP A 128 -27.61 8.14 -4.93
C ASP A 128 -26.78 8.83 -3.86
N ASP A 129 -27.25 8.83 -2.62
CA ASP A 129 -26.51 9.41 -1.49
C ASP A 129 -25.23 8.65 -1.23
N LEU A 130 -25.26 7.32 -1.34
CA LEU A 130 -24.08 6.48 -1.16
C LEU A 130 -23.04 6.74 -2.24
N GLN A 131 -23.47 6.87 -3.50
CA GLN A 131 -22.58 7.21 -4.60
C GLN A 131 -21.99 8.61 -4.45
N GLY A 132 -22.80 9.57 -3.97
CA GLY A 132 -22.31 10.91 -3.66
C GLY A 132 -21.25 10.92 -2.59
N ALA A 133 -21.41 10.11 -1.54
CA ALA A 133 -20.43 9.97 -0.48
C ALA A 133 -19.11 9.37 -1.03
N MET A 134 -19.20 8.34 -1.87
CA MET A 134 -18.03 7.74 -2.48
C MET A 134 -17.28 8.71 -3.39
N ALA A 135 -18.01 9.49 -4.19
CA ALA A 135 -17.40 10.50 -5.06
C ALA A 135 -16.69 11.59 -4.25
N LEU A 136 -17.29 12.00 -3.13
CA LEU A 136 -16.69 12.97 -2.23
C LEU A 136 -15.37 12.43 -1.64
N LEU A 137 -15.35 11.19 -1.20
CA LEU A 137 -14.15 10.57 -0.63
C LEU A 137 -13.05 10.42 -1.68
N ARG A 138 -13.40 10.09 -2.91
CA ARG A 138 -12.42 9.99 -4.00
C ARG A 138 -11.77 11.33 -4.33
N GLY A 139 -12.50 12.43 -4.12
CA GLY A 139 -11.99 13.77 -4.37
C GLY A 139 -11.06 14.31 -3.28
N HIS A 140 -10.98 13.64 -2.13
CA HIS A 140 -10.13 14.04 -1.03
C HIS A 140 -8.85 13.21 -0.99
N ASP A 141 -7.75 13.86 -0.61
CA ASP A 141 -6.48 13.19 -0.40
C ASP A 141 -6.29 12.91 1.09
N PHE A 142 -6.36 11.63 1.45
CA PHE A 142 -6.17 11.16 2.83
C PHE A 142 -4.75 10.61 3.08
N GLY A 143 -3.84 10.77 2.11
CA GLY A 143 -2.49 10.25 2.19
C GLY A 143 -2.38 8.76 1.89
N VAL A 144 -3.50 8.08 1.66
CA VAL A 144 -3.57 6.69 1.23
C VAL A 144 -4.64 6.56 0.16
N GLU A 145 -4.53 5.55 -0.68
CA GLU A 145 -5.58 5.26 -1.64
C GLU A 145 -6.70 4.47 -0.96
N LEU A 146 -7.94 4.93 -1.15
CA LEU A 146 -9.11 4.29 -0.58
C LEU A 146 -9.63 3.22 -1.54
N LYS A 147 -9.94 2.04 -1.01
CA LYS A 147 -10.60 0.98 -1.75
C LYS A 147 -12.05 0.91 -1.31
N PHE A 148 -12.93 0.84 -2.29
CA PHE A 148 -14.37 0.83 -2.05
C PHE A 148 -14.92 -0.56 -2.30
N GLY A 149 -15.55 -1.13 -1.27
CA GLY A 149 -16.24 -2.39 -1.37
C GLY A 149 -17.71 -2.18 -1.66
N ASN A 150 -18.35 -3.24 -2.12
CA ASN A 150 -19.78 -3.22 -2.44
C ASN A 150 -20.56 -3.63 -1.19
N TYR A 151 -21.02 -2.65 -0.42
CA TYR A 151 -21.81 -2.88 0.80
C TYR A 151 -23.25 -2.49 0.57
N ARG A 152 -24.12 -3.37 0.99
CA ARG A 152 -25.55 -3.14 0.93
C ARG A 152 -26.15 -2.99 2.33
#